data_7d769faf9c217bcf2320a6ba098892c3
#
_entry.id   7d769faf9c217bcf2320a6ba098892c3
#
_cell.length_a   1.000
_cell.length_b   1.000
_cell.length_c   1.000
_cell.angle_alpha   90.00
_cell.angle_beta   90.00
_cell.angle_gamma   90.00
#
_symmetry.space_group_name_H-M   'P 1'
#
loop_
_entity.id
_entity.type
_entity.pdbx_description
1 polymer ?
#
loop_
_entity_poly.entity_id
_entity_poly.type
_entity_poly.pdbx_seq_one_letter_code
_entity_poly.pdbx_strand_id
1 'polypeptide(L)'
;MAQQQTDGMKTKKLIKAAEKIAERFCITKGHDFRLKDVDPGDTLDFTEDEHKARAKEVLAAGRLALAELQETLYAQDKWALLIIFQAMDAAGKDGAIEHVMSGVNPQGCQVYSFKAPSAEDLDHDYLWRCMRCLPNRGQIGIFNRSYYEELLVVRVHPKYLEKQKLPQELVTKKIWSERFEDIRNFEQYLSRNGVVVRKFFLHVSKKEQKRRFLDRINNPEKNWKFSSNDAAERDYWDDYMEAYEDMIRNTATKDAPWYVVPADNKWFTRVVVAAGVIEALNSLGLQYPKVGKEKLAELAAAKEKLLKS
;
A
#
# COMPACT_ATOMS: atom_id res chain seq x y z
N MET A 1 34.29 5.94 9.93
CA MET A 1 34.27 4.71 9.11
C MET A 1 33.71 3.50 9.87
N ALA A 2 34.16 3.16 11.09
CA ALA A 2 33.62 2.00 11.83
C ALA A 2 32.11 2.11 12.16
N GLN A 3 31.62 3.28 12.51
CA GLN A 3 30.21 3.53 12.85
C GLN A 3 29.28 3.37 11.62
N GLN A 4 29.69 3.86 10.46
CA GLN A 4 28.97 3.68 9.19
C GLN A 4 28.92 2.22 8.73
N GLN A 5 29.98 1.45 8.97
CA GLN A 5 29.99 0.01 8.67
C GLN A 5 29.07 -0.79 9.59
N THR A 6 28.98 -0.41 10.88
CA THR A 6 28.10 -1.06 11.86
C THR A 6 26.64 -0.76 11.58
N ASP A 7 26.29 0.47 11.20
CA ASP A 7 24.94 0.88 10.84
C ASP A 7 24.47 0.19 9.54
N GLY A 8 25.31 0.13 8.51
CA GLY A 8 25.00 -0.58 7.28
C GLY A 8 24.78 -2.09 7.45
N MET A 9 25.46 -2.72 8.43
CA MET A 9 25.27 -4.14 8.75
C MET A 9 23.97 -4.40 9.51
N LYS A 10 23.55 -3.45 10.37
CA LYS A 10 22.24 -3.49 11.04
C LYS A 10 21.09 -3.31 10.05
N THR A 11 21.17 -2.35 9.14
CA THR A 11 20.15 -2.09 8.10
C THR A 11 19.97 -3.33 7.22
N LYS A 12 21.04 -4.00 6.77
CA LYS A 12 20.95 -5.24 5.99
C LYS A 12 20.25 -6.39 6.72
N LYS A 13 20.48 -6.56 8.03
CA LYS A 13 19.79 -7.56 8.83
C LYS A 13 18.29 -7.25 8.97
N LEU A 14 17.94 -5.99 9.13
CA LEU A 14 16.56 -5.52 9.20
C LEU A 14 15.81 -5.75 7.89
N ILE A 15 16.43 -5.42 6.75
CA ILE A 15 15.85 -5.67 5.43
C ILE A 15 15.55 -7.16 5.23
N LYS A 16 16.51 -8.05 5.54
CA LYS A 16 16.29 -9.50 5.45
C LYS A 16 15.17 -10.02 6.38
N ALA A 17 15.03 -9.43 7.55
CA ALA A 17 13.93 -9.77 8.45
C ALA A 17 12.58 -9.29 7.89
N ALA A 18 12.54 -8.09 7.32
CA ALA A 18 11.36 -7.54 6.67
C ALA A 18 10.94 -8.40 5.46
N GLU A 19 11.87 -8.80 4.59
CA GLU A 19 11.61 -9.69 3.46
C GLU A 19 10.94 -11.01 3.90
N LYS A 20 11.44 -11.65 4.95
CA LYS A 20 10.83 -12.89 5.49
C LYS A 20 9.41 -12.69 6.02
N ILE A 21 9.15 -11.55 6.65
CA ILE A 21 7.80 -11.22 7.12
C ILE A 21 6.89 -10.95 5.91
N ALA A 22 7.35 -10.15 4.96
CA ALA A 22 6.58 -9.79 3.77
C ALA A 22 6.21 -11.03 2.94
N GLU A 23 7.14 -11.97 2.75
CA GLU A 23 6.96 -13.20 2.00
C GLU A 23 5.80 -14.05 2.52
N ARG A 24 5.60 -14.11 3.84
CA ARG A 24 4.51 -14.89 4.49
C ARG A 24 3.11 -14.42 4.09
N PHE A 25 2.96 -13.15 3.77
CA PHE A 25 1.66 -12.53 3.46
C PHE A 25 1.54 -12.13 1.98
N CYS A 26 2.57 -12.41 1.17
CA CYS A 26 2.66 -12.02 -0.24
C CYS A 26 2.02 -13.08 -1.14
N ILE A 27 1.02 -12.68 -1.91
CA ILE A 27 0.35 -13.52 -2.91
C ILE A 27 0.75 -13.03 -4.29
N THR A 28 1.56 -13.82 -4.99
CA THR A 28 2.02 -13.55 -6.36
C THR A 28 1.24 -14.34 -7.42
N LYS A 29 0.50 -15.37 -6.99
CA LYS A 29 -0.37 -16.23 -7.81
C LYS A 29 -1.68 -16.43 -7.06
N GLY A 30 -2.75 -15.82 -7.58
CA GLY A 30 -4.04 -15.81 -6.86
C GLY A 30 -4.90 -17.05 -7.06
N HIS A 31 -4.63 -17.90 -8.07
CA HIS A 31 -5.52 -18.98 -8.49
C HIS A 31 -6.03 -19.89 -7.34
N ASP A 32 -5.15 -20.24 -6.41
CA ASP A 32 -5.48 -21.13 -5.30
C ASP A 32 -5.76 -20.39 -3.99
N PHE A 33 -5.77 -19.06 -4.01
CA PHE A 33 -5.99 -18.24 -2.83
C PHE A 33 -7.40 -18.43 -2.28
N ARG A 34 -7.52 -18.58 -0.95
CA ARG A 34 -8.79 -18.59 -0.21
C ARG A 34 -8.65 -17.68 1.00
N LEU A 35 -9.53 -16.71 1.09
CA LEU A 35 -9.49 -15.74 2.19
C LEU A 35 -9.73 -16.38 3.55
N LYS A 36 -10.54 -17.44 3.61
CA LYS A 36 -10.80 -18.20 4.84
C LYS A 36 -9.57 -18.90 5.45
N ASP A 37 -8.51 -19.09 4.66
CA ASP A 37 -7.27 -19.72 5.12
C ASP A 37 -6.31 -18.67 5.75
N VAL A 38 -6.70 -17.39 5.77
CA VAL A 38 -5.95 -16.29 6.39
C VAL A 38 -6.63 -15.86 7.68
N ASP A 39 -5.96 -16.06 8.79
CA ASP A 39 -6.44 -15.57 10.10
C ASP A 39 -6.20 -14.07 10.22
N PRO A 40 -7.25 -13.23 10.36
CA PRO A 40 -7.10 -11.79 10.57
C PRO A 40 -6.43 -11.44 11.91
N GLY A 41 -6.37 -12.37 12.85
CA GLY A 41 -5.71 -12.23 14.14
C GLY A 41 -4.28 -12.73 14.18
N ASP A 42 -3.77 -13.33 13.09
CA ASP A 42 -2.41 -13.87 13.03
C ASP A 42 -1.36 -12.80 13.38
N THR A 43 -0.45 -13.17 14.26
CA THR A 43 0.70 -12.35 14.66
C THR A 43 2.01 -13.11 14.52
N LEU A 44 2.02 -14.21 13.77
CA LEU A 44 3.09 -15.19 13.74
C LEU A 44 3.41 -15.71 15.18
N ASP A 45 4.66 -15.98 15.48
CA ASP A 45 5.08 -16.44 16.81
C ASP A 45 5.23 -15.30 17.84
N PHE A 46 4.67 -14.11 17.53
CA PHE A 46 4.76 -12.96 18.42
C PHE A 46 3.66 -13.00 19.49
N THR A 47 4.00 -13.29 20.77
CA THR A 47 3.07 -13.24 21.92
C THR A 47 2.88 -11.82 22.46
N GLU A 48 1.75 -11.55 23.19
CA GLU A 48 1.27 -10.16 23.38
C GLU A 48 2.18 -9.19 24.17
N ASP A 49 2.93 -9.63 25.16
CA ASP A 49 3.59 -8.69 26.09
C ASP A 49 5.06 -8.36 25.79
N GLU A 50 5.90 -9.34 25.51
CA GLU A 50 7.30 -9.09 25.11
C GLU A 50 7.41 -8.49 23.72
N HIS A 51 6.42 -8.68 22.90
CA HIS A 51 6.45 -8.40 21.48
C HIS A 51 5.89 -7.03 21.09
N LYS A 52 5.05 -6.39 21.91
CA LYS A 52 4.65 -5.01 21.70
C LYS A 52 5.85 -4.03 21.80
N ALA A 53 6.76 -4.27 22.77
CA ALA A 53 7.99 -3.50 22.90
C ALA A 53 8.92 -3.78 21.71
N ARG A 54 9.16 -5.07 21.39
CA ARG A 54 9.99 -5.49 20.26
C ARG A 54 9.41 -5.08 18.92
N ALA A 55 8.09 -5.12 18.74
CA ALA A 55 7.44 -4.62 17.53
C ALA A 55 7.61 -3.10 17.34
N LYS A 56 7.60 -2.30 18.43
CA LYS A 56 7.93 -0.87 18.38
C LYS A 56 9.38 -0.65 17.93
N GLU A 57 10.32 -1.43 18.42
CA GLU A 57 11.72 -1.35 18.00
C GLU A 57 11.89 -1.77 16.53
N VAL A 58 11.26 -2.88 16.11
CA VAL A 58 11.27 -3.35 14.72
C VAL A 58 10.63 -2.31 13.79
N LEU A 59 9.51 -1.71 14.19
CA LEU A 59 8.85 -0.66 13.41
C LEU A 59 9.68 0.62 13.35
N ALA A 60 10.34 1.01 14.45
CA ALA A 60 11.21 2.18 14.49
C ALA A 60 12.44 1.98 13.59
N ALA A 61 13.08 0.81 13.67
CA ALA A 61 14.19 0.45 12.81
C ALA A 61 13.75 0.32 11.33
N GLY A 62 12.58 -0.25 11.09
CA GLY A 62 11.98 -0.32 9.75
C GLY A 62 11.73 1.05 9.14
N ARG A 63 11.29 2.04 9.94
CA ARG A 63 11.11 3.42 9.47
C ARG A 63 12.43 4.09 9.06
N LEU A 64 13.50 3.85 9.79
CA LEU A 64 14.83 4.36 9.41
C LEU A 64 15.30 3.75 8.09
N ALA A 65 15.17 2.44 7.92
CA ALA A 65 15.49 1.76 6.67
C ALA A 65 14.62 2.25 5.50
N LEU A 66 13.33 2.47 5.74
CA LEU A 66 12.39 3.00 4.76
C LEU A 66 12.75 4.42 4.33
N ALA A 67 13.14 5.30 5.28
CA ALA A 67 13.56 6.66 4.98
C ALA A 67 14.84 6.67 4.11
N GLU A 68 15.83 5.84 4.43
CA GLU A 68 17.07 5.69 3.65
C GLU A 68 16.81 5.19 2.22
N LEU A 69 15.96 4.17 2.09
CA LEU A 69 15.57 3.62 0.79
C LEU A 69 14.77 4.63 -0.05
N GLN A 70 13.87 5.40 0.59
CA GLN A 70 13.10 6.43 -0.09
C GLN A 70 13.99 7.59 -0.56
N GLU A 71 14.95 8.02 0.24
CA GLU A 71 15.91 9.05 -0.15
C GLU A 71 16.73 8.58 -1.36
N THR A 72 17.16 7.32 -1.38
CA THR A 72 17.89 6.73 -2.49
C THR A 72 17.02 6.62 -3.75
N LEU A 73 15.73 6.25 -3.61
CA LEU A 73 14.76 6.24 -4.70
C LEU A 73 14.61 7.64 -5.31
N TYR A 74 14.45 8.65 -4.46
CA TYR A 74 14.32 10.05 -4.87
C TYR A 74 15.57 10.55 -5.61
N ALA A 75 16.75 10.27 -5.08
CA ALA A 75 18.01 10.66 -5.68
C ALA A 75 18.29 9.95 -7.02
N GLN A 76 17.88 8.68 -7.15
CA GLN A 76 18.07 7.90 -8.38
C GLN A 76 17.16 8.35 -9.52
N ASP A 77 15.93 8.77 -9.20
CA ASP A 77 14.91 9.32 -10.11
C ASP A 77 14.63 8.46 -11.37
N LYS A 78 14.57 7.13 -11.19
CA LYS A 78 14.30 6.17 -12.29
C LYS A 78 13.05 5.35 -12.08
N TRP A 79 12.81 4.90 -10.86
CA TRP A 79 11.67 4.10 -10.48
C TRP A 79 10.62 4.94 -9.75
N ALA A 80 9.39 4.50 -9.78
CA ALA A 80 8.34 4.96 -8.89
C ALA A 80 7.73 3.77 -8.14
N LEU A 81 7.25 3.98 -6.91
CA LEU A 81 6.54 2.97 -6.15
C LEU A 81 5.09 3.41 -5.93
N LEU A 82 4.14 2.60 -6.38
CA LEU A 82 2.72 2.76 -6.10
C LEU A 82 2.27 1.75 -5.06
N ILE A 83 1.82 2.25 -3.92
CA ILE A 83 1.28 1.45 -2.82
C ILE A 83 -0.24 1.62 -2.78
N ILE A 84 -0.98 0.52 -2.83
CA ILE A 84 -2.45 0.52 -2.82
C ILE A 84 -2.94 -0.15 -1.54
N PHE A 85 -3.82 0.53 -0.82
CA PHE A 85 -4.50 -0.01 0.36
C PHE A 85 -5.97 -0.25 0.09
N GLN A 86 -6.41 -1.48 0.31
CA GLN A 86 -7.82 -1.87 0.30
C GLN A 86 -8.18 -2.56 1.61
N ALA A 87 -9.36 -2.29 2.12
CA ALA A 87 -9.89 -2.91 3.32
C ALA A 87 -11.33 -2.49 3.58
N MET A 88 -12.04 -3.27 4.38
CA MET A 88 -13.29 -2.86 5.00
C MET A 88 -13.11 -1.59 5.86
N ASP A 89 -14.19 -0.88 6.12
CA ASP A 89 -14.15 0.28 7.01
C ASP A 89 -13.72 -0.14 8.42
N ALA A 90 -13.06 0.77 9.12
CA ALA A 90 -12.42 0.56 10.41
C ALA A 90 -11.28 -0.48 10.45
N ALA A 91 -10.85 -1.07 9.34
CA ALA A 91 -9.69 -1.98 9.31
C ALA A 91 -8.37 -1.29 9.70
N GLY A 92 -8.25 0.02 9.51
CA GLY A 92 -7.10 0.80 9.98
C GLY A 92 -6.15 1.30 8.90
N LYS A 93 -6.65 1.47 7.66
CA LYS A 93 -5.86 2.00 6.51
C LYS A 93 -5.10 3.28 6.86
N ASP A 94 -5.81 4.32 7.32
CA ASP A 94 -5.21 5.63 7.64
C ASP A 94 -4.08 5.51 8.66
N GLY A 95 -4.33 4.74 9.75
CA GLY A 95 -3.31 4.55 10.79
C GLY A 95 -2.14 3.68 10.36
N ALA A 96 -2.31 2.77 9.39
CA ALA A 96 -1.21 2.02 8.81
C ALA A 96 -0.34 2.93 7.94
N ILE A 97 -0.94 3.73 7.08
CA ILE A 97 -0.26 4.72 6.21
C ILE A 97 0.52 5.72 7.09
N GLU A 98 -0.15 6.37 8.06
CA GLU A 98 0.45 7.35 8.95
C GLU A 98 1.68 6.80 9.68
N HIS A 99 1.55 5.61 10.27
CA HIS A 99 2.64 5.06 11.10
C HIS A 99 3.79 4.48 10.28
N VAL A 100 3.52 3.88 9.12
CA VAL A 100 4.56 3.31 8.26
C VAL A 100 5.34 4.41 7.57
N MET A 101 4.63 5.44 7.09
CA MET A 101 5.25 6.55 6.37
C MET A 101 5.80 7.64 7.30
N SER A 102 5.65 7.50 8.62
CA SER A 102 6.23 8.43 9.59
C SER A 102 7.77 8.41 9.50
N GLY A 103 8.36 9.57 9.24
CA GLY A 103 9.82 9.74 9.07
C GLY A 103 10.30 9.64 7.61
N VAL A 104 9.42 9.35 6.66
CA VAL A 104 9.70 9.46 5.22
C VAL A 104 9.64 10.93 4.81
N ASN A 105 10.55 11.37 3.93
CA ASN A 105 10.53 12.73 3.41
C ASN A 105 9.24 13.01 2.64
N PRO A 106 8.42 13.99 3.07
CA PRO A 106 7.14 14.27 2.44
C PRO A 106 7.25 14.74 0.98
N GLN A 107 8.38 15.29 0.56
CA GLN A 107 8.60 15.66 -0.86
C GLN A 107 8.67 14.44 -1.78
N GLY A 108 9.06 13.30 -1.26
CA GLY A 108 9.15 12.04 -2.03
C GLY A 108 7.95 11.12 -1.86
N CYS A 109 6.85 11.58 -1.22
CA CYS A 109 5.70 10.74 -0.93
C CYS A 109 4.39 11.52 -1.09
N GLN A 110 3.43 10.97 -1.83
CA GLN A 110 2.11 11.55 -2.03
C GLN A 110 1.00 10.57 -1.66
N VAL A 111 0.01 11.03 -0.88
CA VAL A 111 -1.11 10.21 -0.43
C VAL A 111 -2.40 10.72 -1.05
N TYR A 112 -3.11 9.85 -1.76
CA TYR A 112 -4.42 10.12 -2.34
C TYR A 112 -5.48 9.23 -1.69
N SER A 113 -6.55 9.85 -1.19
CA SER A 113 -7.70 9.14 -0.62
C SER A 113 -8.88 9.23 -1.58
N PHE A 114 -9.18 8.11 -2.23
CA PHE A 114 -10.28 8.03 -3.20
C PHE A 114 -11.60 7.76 -2.45
N LYS A 115 -12.47 8.77 -2.46
CA LYS A 115 -13.86 8.70 -1.98
C LYS A 115 -14.80 8.32 -3.14
N ALA A 116 -16.11 8.43 -2.92
CA ALA A 116 -17.08 8.31 -3.99
C ALA A 116 -16.70 9.20 -5.18
N PRO A 117 -16.86 8.71 -6.43
CA PRO A 117 -16.51 9.49 -7.62
C PRO A 117 -17.33 10.77 -7.73
N SER A 118 -16.70 11.85 -8.18
CA SER A 118 -17.35 13.10 -8.55
C SER A 118 -18.12 12.96 -9.87
N ALA A 119 -18.87 13.99 -10.25
CA ALA A 119 -19.52 14.02 -11.56
C ALA A 119 -18.50 13.99 -12.71
N GLU A 120 -17.36 14.69 -12.57
CA GLU A 120 -16.25 14.65 -13.52
C GLU A 120 -15.64 13.25 -13.61
N ASP A 121 -15.41 12.56 -12.47
CA ASP A 121 -14.90 11.19 -12.47
C ASP A 121 -15.84 10.23 -13.22
N LEU A 122 -17.16 10.43 -13.13
CA LEU A 122 -18.17 9.61 -13.78
C LEU A 122 -18.34 9.89 -15.29
N ASP A 123 -17.78 11.00 -15.80
CA ASP A 123 -17.71 11.30 -17.22
C ASP A 123 -16.53 10.62 -17.92
N HIS A 124 -15.66 9.98 -17.15
CA HIS A 124 -14.49 9.24 -17.61
C HIS A 124 -14.58 7.75 -17.22
N ASP A 125 -13.66 6.93 -17.74
CA ASP A 125 -13.51 5.55 -17.29
C ASP A 125 -13.01 5.48 -15.84
N TYR A 126 -13.25 4.35 -15.18
CA TYR A 126 -12.98 4.18 -13.75
C TYR A 126 -11.49 4.25 -13.36
N LEU A 127 -10.56 4.08 -14.28
CA LEU A 127 -9.12 4.21 -14.03
C LEU A 127 -8.68 5.67 -14.06
N TRP A 128 -9.36 6.54 -14.80
CA TRP A 128 -8.93 7.89 -15.09
C TRP A 128 -8.52 8.71 -13.87
N ARG A 129 -9.34 8.74 -12.83
CA ARG A 129 -9.05 9.51 -11.61
C ARG A 129 -7.81 8.99 -10.87
N CYS A 130 -7.54 7.69 -10.93
CA CYS A 130 -6.35 7.07 -10.36
C CYS A 130 -5.12 7.30 -11.24
N MET A 131 -5.27 7.28 -12.56
CA MET A 131 -4.18 7.54 -13.49
C MET A 131 -3.58 8.93 -13.33
N ARG A 132 -4.39 9.94 -13.06
CA ARG A 132 -3.94 11.32 -12.79
C ARG A 132 -3.11 11.46 -11.51
N CYS A 133 -3.20 10.49 -10.61
CA CYS A 133 -2.55 10.49 -9.31
C CYS A 133 -1.35 9.54 -9.23
N LEU A 134 -0.91 8.98 -10.36
CA LEU A 134 0.25 8.10 -10.39
C LEU A 134 1.52 8.83 -9.95
N PRO A 135 2.40 8.15 -9.20
CA PRO A 135 3.63 8.78 -8.71
C PRO A 135 4.59 9.12 -9.85
N ASN A 136 5.26 10.25 -9.72
CA ASN A 136 6.40 10.60 -10.55
C ASN A 136 7.58 9.65 -10.26
N ARG A 137 8.57 9.62 -11.16
CA ARG A 137 9.83 8.93 -10.88
C ARG A 137 10.49 9.50 -9.63
N GLY A 138 11.19 8.66 -8.89
CA GLY A 138 11.78 9.03 -7.60
C GLY A 138 10.78 9.13 -6.44
N GLN A 139 9.47 8.92 -6.67
CA GLN A 139 8.45 9.14 -5.65
C GLN A 139 7.68 7.86 -5.28
N ILE A 140 7.10 7.90 -4.08
CA ILE A 140 6.14 6.91 -3.57
C ILE A 140 4.75 7.52 -3.64
N GLY A 141 3.86 6.92 -4.45
CA GLY A 141 2.42 7.22 -4.44
C GLY A 141 1.68 6.23 -3.53
N ILE A 142 0.78 6.72 -2.70
CA ILE A 142 -0.03 5.90 -1.82
C ILE A 142 -1.49 6.15 -2.11
N PHE A 143 -2.18 5.10 -2.51
CA PHE A 143 -3.61 5.11 -2.75
C PHE A 143 -4.35 4.50 -1.55
N ASN A 144 -5.04 5.32 -0.79
CA ASN A 144 -6.01 4.91 0.22
C ASN A 144 -7.36 4.71 -0.48
N ARG A 145 -7.72 3.46 -0.75
CA ARG A 145 -8.65 3.00 -1.78
C ARG A 145 -8.10 3.30 -3.19
N SER A 146 -8.70 2.76 -4.23
CA SER A 146 -8.18 2.92 -5.60
C SER A 146 -9.23 2.51 -6.64
N TYR A 147 -8.79 2.26 -7.86
CA TYR A 147 -9.59 1.61 -8.91
C TYR A 147 -10.13 0.24 -8.53
N TYR A 148 -9.64 -0.38 -7.48
CA TYR A 148 -10.18 -1.64 -6.96
C TYR A 148 -11.58 -1.51 -6.33
N GLU A 149 -12.06 -0.29 -6.04
CA GLU A 149 -13.43 -0.07 -5.63
C GLU A 149 -14.45 -0.58 -6.68
N GLU A 150 -14.04 -0.64 -7.95
CA GLU A 150 -14.84 -1.26 -9.01
C GLU A 150 -15.16 -2.74 -8.75
N LEU A 151 -14.18 -3.47 -8.25
CA LEU A 151 -14.29 -4.89 -7.95
C LEU A 151 -14.87 -5.17 -6.56
N LEU A 152 -15.08 -4.15 -5.78
CA LEU A 152 -15.56 -4.18 -4.40
C LEU A 152 -16.92 -3.48 -4.28
N VAL A 153 -16.92 -2.19 -4.01
CA VAL A 153 -18.16 -1.42 -3.76
C VAL A 153 -19.11 -1.46 -4.95
N VAL A 154 -18.61 -1.28 -6.17
CA VAL A 154 -19.46 -1.27 -7.38
C VAL A 154 -20.02 -2.65 -7.67
N ARG A 155 -19.24 -3.71 -7.39
CA ARG A 155 -19.69 -5.11 -7.57
C ARG A 155 -20.74 -5.50 -6.52
N VAL A 156 -20.52 -5.13 -5.24
CA VAL A 156 -21.46 -5.41 -4.14
C VAL A 156 -22.75 -4.59 -4.30
N HIS A 157 -22.65 -3.38 -4.85
CA HIS A 157 -23.78 -2.48 -5.11
C HIS A 157 -23.90 -2.12 -6.59
N PRO A 158 -24.50 -2.98 -7.42
CA PRO A 158 -24.58 -2.78 -8.88
C PRO A 158 -25.20 -1.44 -9.32
N LYS A 159 -26.02 -0.82 -8.46
CA LYS A 159 -26.57 0.54 -8.69
C LYS A 159 -25.50 1.60 -8.95
N TYR A 160 -24.25 1.37 -8.51
CA TYR A 160 -23.15 2.30 -8.78
C TYR A 160 -22.59 2.14 -10.19
N LEU A 161 -22.70 0.94 -10.79
CA LEU A 161 -22.35 0.70 -12.17
C LEU A 161 -23.25 1.51 -13.14
N GLU A 162 -24.54 1.59 -12.84
CA GLU A 162 -25.51 2.36 -13.64
C GLU A 162 -25.18 3.85 -13.73
N LYS A 163 -24.43 4.38 -12.74
CA LYS A 163 -24.01 5.80 -12.71
C LYS A 163 -22.81 6.10 -13.60
N GLN A 164 -22.10 5.06 -14.10
CA GLN A 164 -20.86 5.23 -14.87
C GLN A 164 -21.07 5.59 -16.35
N LYS A 165 -22.32 5.77 -16.77
CA LYS A 165 -22.67 6.15 -18.17
C LYS A 165 -22.11 5.21 -19.23
N LEU A 166 -21.89 3.94 -18.90
CA LEU A 166 -21.45 2.93 -19.86
C LEU A 166 -22.54 2.68 -20.91
N PRO A 167 -22.16 2.46 -22.20
CA PRO A 167 -23.08 1.93 -23.18
C PRO A 167 -23.71 0.62 -22.70
N GLN A 168 -25.02 0.46 -22.86
CA GLN A 168 -25.78 -0.68 -22.32
C GLN A 168 -25.26 -2.02 -22.86
N GLU A 169 -24.82 -2.06 -24.11
CA GLU A 169 -24.24 -3.23 -24.76
C GLU A 169 -22.93 -3.72 -24.12
N LEU A 170 -22.24 -2.86 -23.36
CA LEU A 170 -21.01 -3.20 -22.62
C LEU A 170 -21.29 -3.72 -21.19
N VAL A 171 -22.49 -3.50 -20.68
CA VAL A 171 -22.90 -4.00 -19.35
C VAL A 171 -23.39 -5.44 -19.47
N THR A 172 -22.46 -6.36 -19.64
CA THR A 172 -22.74 -7.79 -19.84
C THR A 172 -22.45 -8.60 -18.58
N LYS A 173 -22.78 -9.89 -18.61
CA LYS A 173 -22.41 -10.83 -17.53
C LYS A 173 -20.89 -11.00 -17.38
N LYS A 174 -20.09 -10.57 -18.38
CA LYS A 174 -18.63 -10.67 -18.39
C LYS A 174 -17.94 -9.44 -17.78
N ILE A 175 -18.68 -8.38 -17.46
CA ILE A 175 -18.10 -7.11 -17.06
C ILE A 175 -17.06 -7.24 -15.92
N TRP A 176 -17.32 -8.11 -14.95
CA TRP A 176 -16.36 -8.30 -13.84
C TRP A 176 -15.10 -9.03 -14.28
N SER A 177 -15.20 -10.03 -15.16
CA SER A 177 -14.02 -10.71 -15.73
C SER A 177 -13.19 -9.77 -16.60
N GLU A 178 -13.83 -8.90 -17.36
CA GLU A 178 -13.18 -7.88 -18.17
C GLU A 178 -12.48 -6.83 -17.28
N ARG A 179 -13.11 -6.39 -16.21
CA ARG A 179 -12.48 -5.48 -15.24
C ARG A 179 -11.26 -6.09 -14.56
N PHE A 180 -11.27 -7.39 -14.24
CA PHE A 180 -10.08 -8.07 -13.72
C PHE A 180 -8.94 -8.04 -14.75
N GLU A 181 -9.27 -8.26 -16.02
CA GLU A 181 -8.30 -8.24 -17.11
C GLU A 181 -7.74 -6.83 -17.35
N ASP A 182 -8.60 -5.81 -17.40
CA ASP A 182 -8.21 -4.42 -17.55
C ASP A 182 -7.24 -3.96 -16.45
N ILE A 183 -7.55 -4.29 -15.19
CA ILE A 183 -6.67 -3.93 -14.06
C ILE A 183 -5.32 -4.65 -14.15
N ARG A 184 -5.30 -5.96 -14.49
CA ARG A 184 -4.03 -6.66 -14.70
C ARG A 184 -3.21 -6.05 -15.82
N ASN A 185 -3.84 -5.72 -16.93
CA ASN A 185 -3.18 -5.09 -18.08
C ASN A 185 -2.63 -3.72 -17.73
N PHE A 186 -3.39 -2.93 -16.97
CA PHE A 186 -2.97 -1.63 -16.47
C PHE A 186 -1.76 -1.75 -15.52
N GLU A 187 -1.79 -2.64 -14.55
CA GLU A 187 -0.68 -2.87 -13.62
C GLU A 187 0.57 -3.41 -14.34
N GLN A 188 0.39 -4.26 -15.34
CA GLN A 188 1.49 -4.74 -16.19
C GLN A 188 2.09 -3.60 -17.02
N TYR A 189 1.25 -2.72 -17.57
CA TYR A 189 1.70 -1.51 -18.26
C TYR A 189 2.54 -0.63 -17.34
N LEU A 190 2.09 -0.38 -16.11
CA LEU A 190 2.81 0.40 -15.12
C LEU A 190 4.19 -0.22 -14.81
N SER A 191 4.22 -1.52 -14.56
CA SER A 191 5.46 -2.26 -14.24
C SER A 191 6.48 -2.16 -15.37
N ARG A 192 6.07 -2.32 -16.62
CA ARG A 192 6.93 -2.17 -17.81
C ARG A 192 7.46 -0.75 -18.00
N ASN A 193 6.80 0.23 -17.39
CA ASN A 193 7.19 1.64 -17.43
C ASN A 193 7.87 2.13 -16.16
N GLY A 194 8.35 1.21 -15.31
CA GLY A 194 9.14 1.54 -14.12
C GLY A 194 8.33 2.05 -12.93
N VAL A 195 7.03 1.75 -12.89
CA VAL A 195 6.20 1.96 -11.71
C VAL A 195 5.96 0.61 -11.05
N VAL A 196 6.55 0.39 -9.89
CA VAL A 196 6.37 -0.84 -9.11
C VAL A 196 5.08 -0.74 -8.31
N VAL A 197 4.20 -1.73 -8.45
CA VAL A 197 2.91 -1.75 -7.74
C VAL A 197 2.97 -2.75 -6.60
N ARG A 198 2.54 -2.34 -5.41
CA ARG A 198 2.36 -3.19 -4.22
C ARG A 198 0.99 -2.95 -3.61
N LYS A 199 0.24 -4.02 -3.42
CA LYS A 199 -1.16 -3.95 -3.01
C LYS A 199 -1.34 -4.59 -1.64
N PHE A 200 -1.97 -3.88 -0.72
CA PHE A 200 -2.20 -4.33 0.65
C PHE A 200 -3.70 -4.44 0.91
N PHE A 201 -4.16 -5.64 1.19
CA PHE A 201 -5.48 -5.89 1.73
C PHE A 201 -5.39 -6.07 3.24
N LEU A 202 -5.96 -5.12 4.01
CA LEU A 202 -6.00 -5.22 5.47
C LEU A 202 -7.21 -6.07 5.87
N HIS A 203 -6.95 -7.34 6.16
CA HIS A 203 -7.96 -8.33 6.51
C HIS A 203 -8.32 -8.22 8.00
N VAL A 204 -9.44 -7.56 8.31
CA VAL A 204 -9.99 -7.41 9.66
C VAL A 204 -11.15 -8.39 9.87
N SER A 205 -11.27 -8.97 11.07
CA SER A 205 -12.43 -9.80 11.41
C SER A 205 -13.71 -8.97 11.59
N LYS A 206 -14.87 -9.58 11.30
CA LYS A 206 -16.19 -8.95 11.55
C LYS A 206 -16.37 -8.55 13.03
N LYS A 207 -15.79 -9.34 13.95
CA LYS A 207 -15.79 -9.10 15.40
C LYS A 207 -14.98 -7.85 15.76
N GLU A 208 -13.74 -7.76 15.27
CA GLU A 208 -12.85 -6.64 15.56
C GLU A 208 -13.36 -5.35 14.91
N GLN A 209 -13.89 -5.40 13.70
CA GLN A 209 -14.53 -4.26 13.06
C GLN A 209 -15.67 -3.70 13.91
N LYS A 210 -16.57 -4.57 14.43
CA LYS A 210 -17.65 -4.17 15.33
C LYS A 210 -17.11 -3.46 16.57
N ARG A 211 -16.07 -4.03 17.20
CA ARG A 211 -15.42 -3.43 18.37
C ARG A 211 -14.89 -2.02 18.06
N ARG A 212 -14.26 -1.86 16.91
CA ARG A 212 -13.71 -0.55 16.47
C ARG A 212 -14.77 0.48 16.16
N PHE A 213 -15.92 0.08 15.62
CA PHE A 213 -17.06 0.98 15.43
C PHE A 213 -17.63 1.44 16.76
N LEU A 214 -17.80 0.53 17.71
CA LEU A 214 -18.24 0.89 19.07
C LEU A 214 -17.26 1.83 19.77
N ASP A 215 -15.94 1.59 19.62
CA ASP A 215 -14.91 2.51 20.11
C ASP A 215 -15.03 3.92 19.49
N ARG A 216 -15.39 4.03 18.21
CA ARG A 216 -15.61 5.33 17.55
C ARG A 216 -16.85 6.03 18.09
N ILE A 217 -17.95 5.29 18.26
CA ILE A 217 -19.22 5.83 18.78
C ILE A 217 -19.05 6.32 20.22
N ASN A 218 -18.35 5.57 21.05
CA ASN A 218 -18.19 5.87 22.47
C ASN A 218 -17.10 6.91 22.78
N ASN A 219 -16.28 7.30 21.80
CA ASN A 219 -15.20 8.26 21.99
C ASN A 219 -15.52 9.57 21.25
N PRO A 220 -15.81 10.68 22.00
CA PRO A 220 -16.12 11.98 21.41
C PRO A 220 -15.09 12.50 20.41
N GLU A 221 -13.80 12.22 20.63
CA GLU A 221 -12.71 12.64 19.72
C GLU A 221 -12.71 11.85 18.39
N LYS A 222 -13.46 10.74 18.31
CA LYS A 222 -13.53 9.85 17.15
C LYS A 222 -14.91 9.80 16.49
N ASN A 223 -15.94 10.39 17.09
CA ASN A 223 -17.31 10.33 16.59
C ASN A 223 -17.43 10.85 15.15
N TRP A 224 -16.68 11.88 14.81
CA TRP A 224 -16.65 12.45 13.46
C TRP A 224 -16.19 11.47 12.36
N LYS A 225 -15.54 10.36 12.73
CA LYS A 225 -15.12 9.27 11.81
C LYS A 225 -16.17 8.21 11.58
N PHE A 226 -17.29 8.26 12.30
CA PHE A 226 -18.35 7.27 12.19
C PHE A 226 -19.48 7.77 11.29
N SER A 227 -19.93 6.92 10.40
CA SER A 227 -21.13 7.11 9.59
C SER A 227 -22.11 5.97 9.85
N SER A 228 -23.41 6.29 9.90
CA SER A 228 -24.46 5.25 9.97
C SER A 228 -24.40 4.29 8.76
N ASN A 229 -23.95 4.80 7.61
CA ASN A 229 -23.74 4.00 6.41
C ASN A 229 -22.68 2.90 6.62
N ASP A 230 -21.61 3.19 7.41
CA ASP A 230 -20.56 2.20 7.73
C ASP A 230 -21.15 0.98 8.48
N ALA A 231 -22.19 1.21 9.31
CA ALA A 231 -22.89 0.13 10.01
C ALA A 231 -23.77 -0.69 9.06
N ALA A 232 -24.45 -0.03 8.12
CA ALA A 232 -25.29 -0.70 7.12
C ALA A 232 -24.46 -1.56 6.13
N GLU A 233 -23.26 -1.12 5.76
CA GLU A 233 -22.36 -1.89 4.90
C GLU A 233 -21.96 -3.25 5.52
N ARG A 234 -22.12 -3.43 6.83
CA ARG A 234 -21.88 -4.73 7.49
C ARG A 234 -22.89 -5.82 7.10
N ASP A 235 -24.05 -5.44 6.62
CA ASP A 235 -25.07 -6.41 6.17
C ASP A 235 -24.60 -7.13 4.89
N TYR A 236 -23.72 -6.51 4.14
CA TYR A 236 -23.07 -7.04 2.93
C TYR A 236 -21.70 -7.70 3.21
N TRP A 237 -21.44 -8.06 4.48
CA TRP A 237 -20.10 -8.58 4.86
C TRP A 237 -19.64 -9.75 4.01
N ASP A 238 -20.51 -10.73 3.79
CA ASP A 238 -20.15 -11.95 3.06
C ASP A 238 -19.94 -11.67 1.58
N ASP A 239 -20.72 -10.77 0.98
CA ASP A 239 -20.55 -10.31 -0.39
C ASP A 239 -19.20 -9.59 -0.57
N TYR A 240 -18.80 -8.77 0.41
CA TYR A 240 -17.49 -8.14 0.40
C TYR A 240 -16.34 -9.15 0.55
N MET A 241 -16.47 -10.15 1.42
CA MET A 241 -15.43 -11.17 1.59
C MET A 241 -15.25 -11.99 0.30
N GLU A 242 -16.33 -12.34 -0.37
CA GLU A 242 -16.29 -12.98 -1.69
C GLU A 242 -15.63 -12.06 -2.72
N ALA A 243 -16.01 -10.79 -2.77
CA ALA A 243 -15.42 -9.81 -3.68
C ALA A 243 -13.91 -9.61 -3.44
N TYR A 244 -13.45 -9.56 -2.19
CA TYR A 244 -12.02 -9.49 -1.85
C TYR A 244 -11.27 -10.76 -2.25
N GLU A 245 -11.83 -11.95 -2.02
CA GLU A 245 -11.22 -13.22 -2.44
C GLU A 245 -11.06 -13.25 -3.96
N ASP A 246 -12.12 -12.96 -4.70
CA ASP A 246 -12.10 -12.93 -6.16
C ASP A 246 -11.14 -11.88 -6.71
N MET A 247 -11.10 -10.69 -6.11
CA MET A 247 -10.16 -9.63 -6.45
C MET A 247 -8.71 -10.12 -6.36
N ILE A 248 -8.34 -10.74 -5.25
CA ILE A 248 -6.98 -11.25 -5.04
C ILE A 248 -6.70 -12.41 -6.00
N ARG A 249 -7.65 -13.35 -6.12
CA ARG A 249 -7.52 -14.51 -7.03
C ARG A 249 -7.24 -14.12 -8.47
N ASN A 250 -7.92 -13.09 -8.94
CA ASN A 250 -7.87 -12.70 -10.35
C ASN A 250 -6.84 -11.60 -10.66
N THR A 251 -6.29 -10.91 -9.65
CA THR A 251 -5.37 -9.79 -9.90
C THR A 251 -4.01 -9.90 -9.21
N ALA A 252 -3.76 -10.96 -8.40
CA ALA A 252 -2.43 -11.20 -7.87
C ALA A 252 -1.50 -11.68 -8.99
N THR A 253 -0.43 -10.94 -9.23
CA THR A 253 0.60 -11.27 -10.21
C THR A 253 2.00 -11.11 -9.57
N LYS A 254 3.01 -11.67 -10.22
CA LYS A 254 4.41 -11.52 -9.76
C LYS A 254 4.85 -10.05 -9.76
N ASP A 255 4.41 -9.27 -10.75
CA ASP A 255 4.81 -7.88 -10.92
C ASP A 255 4.01 -6.92 -10.01
N ALA A 256 2.76 -7.30 -9.69
CA ALA A 256 1.87 -6.55 -8.80
C ALA A 256 1.20 -7.48 -7.77
N PRO A 257 1.96 -7.96 -6.75
CA PRO A 257 1.45 -8.88 -5.75
C PRO A 257 0.47 -8.21 -4.78
N TRP A 258 -0.38 -9.03 -4.16
CA TRP A 258 -1.16 -8.66 -3.00
C TRP A 258 -0.45 -9.11 -1.71
N TYR A 259 -0.43 -8.24 -0.72
CA TYR A 259 -0.14 -8.61 0.66
C TYR A 259 -1.45 -8.68 1.43
N VAL A 260 -1.81 -9.88 1.89
CA VAL A 260 -3.01 -10.09 2.71
C VAL A 260 -2.60 -9.97 4.18
N VAL A 261 -2.86 -8.79 4.73
CA VAL A 261 -2.30 -8.36 6.02
C VAL A 261 -3.30 -8.61 7.14
N PRO A 262 -2.97 -9.43 8.17
CA PRO A 262 -3.78 -9.55 9.37
C PRO A 262 -3.98 -8.19 10.03
N ALA A 263 -5.24 -7.81 10.30
CA ALA A 263 -5.55 -6.45 10.71
C ALA A 263 -6.28 -6.33 12.06
N ASP A 264 -6.49 -7.41 12.78
CA ASP A 264 -7.07 -7.35 14.12
C ASP A 264 -6.09 -6.72 15.13
N ASN A 265 -4.79 -6.95 14.95
CA ASN A 265 -3.73 -6.39 15.76
C ASN A 265 -3.01 -5.23 15.06
N LYS A 266 -3.40 -3.98 15.30
CA LYS A 266 -2.88 -2.78 14.62
C LYS A 266 -1.35 -2.68 14.63
N TRP A 267 -0.69 -3.09 15.69
CA TRP A 267 0.77 -3.06 15.77
C TRP A 267 1.40 -4.04 14.78
N PHE A 268 0.84 -5.25 14.64
CA PHE A 268 1.33 -6.26 13.70
C PHE A 268 1.03 -5.87 12.25
N THR A 269 -0.19 -5.37 11.99
CA THR A 269 -0.54 -4.79 10.68
C THR A 269 0.53 -3.82 10.19
N ARG A 270 1.00 -2.90 11.05
CA ARG A 270 2.02 -1.91 10.71
C ARG A 270 3.38 -2.55 10.40
N VAL A 271 3.74 -3.61 11.13
CA VAL A 271 4.99 -4.37 10.88
C VAL A 271 4.95 -5.02 9.51
N VAL A 272 3.85 -5.71 9.18
CA VAL A 272 3.70 -6.38 7.87
C VAL A 272 3.68 -5.39 6.72
N VAL A 273 2.95 -4.27 6.86
CA VAL A 273 2.93 -3.22 5.84
C VAL A 273 4.32 -2.61 5.64
N ALA A 274 5.02 -2.25 6.73
CA ALA A 274 6.39 -1.73 6.64
C ALA A 274 7.33 -2.74 5.97
N ALA A 275 7.19 -4.02 6.29
CA ALA A 275 7.97 -5.09 5.70
C ALA A 275 7.77 -5.19 4.18
N GLY A 276 6.52 -5.16 3.71
CA GLY A 276 6.21 -5.20 2.28
C GLY A 276 6.70 -3.96 1.51
N VAL A 277 6.67 -2.77 2.14
CA VAL A 277 7.21 -1.55 1.51
C VAL A 277 8.74 -1.58 1.43
N ILE A 278 9.42 -2.06 2.49
CA ILE A 278 10.88 -2.23 2.50
C ILE A 278 11.30 -3.26 1.46
N GLU A 279 10.61 -4.41 1.37
CA GLU A 279 10.86 -5.42 0.34
C GLU A 279 10.76 -4.82 -1.05
N ALA A 280 9.68 -4.08 -1.32
CA ALA A 280 9.46 -3.42 -2.60
C ALA A 280 10.62 -2.50 -2.99
N LEU A 281 11.04 -1.61 -2.10
CA LEU A 281 12.15 -0.69 -2.37
C LEU A 281 13.48 -1.41 -2.49
N ASN A 282 13.75 -2.42 -1.66
CA ASN A 282 14.99 -3.19 -1.72
C ASN A 282 15.11 -3.98 -3.03
N SER A 283 13.99 -4.49 -3.56
CA SER A 283 13.97 -5.23 -4.83
C SER A 283 14.40 -4.41 -6.06
N LEU A 284 14.39 -3.07 -5.95
CA LEU A 284 14.76 -2.14 -7.03
C LEU A 284 16.29 -1.97 -7.19
N GLY A 285 17.09 -2.47 -6.26
CA GLY A 285 18.55 -2.31 -6.31
C GLY A 285 18.97 -0.84 -6.34
N LEU A 286 18.31 -0.01 -5.54
CA LEU A 286 18.51 1.44 -5.50
C LEU A 286 19.95 1.81 -5.15
N GLN A 287 20.48 2.82 -5.85
CA GLN A 287 21.81 3.37 -5.62
C GLN A 287 21.80 4.87 -5.87
N TYR A 288 22.58 5.60 -5.09
CA TYR A 288 22.82 7.01 -5.41
C TYR A 288 23.47 7.17 -6.77
N PRO A 289 23.15 8.23 -7.54
CA PRO A 289 23.78 8.51 -8.82
C PRO A 289 25.29 8.64 -8.67
N LYS A 290 26.05 7.99 -9.55
CA LYS A 290 27.51 8.16 -9.60
C LYS A 290 27.85 9.49 -10.28
N VAL A 291 28.65 10.29 -9.61
CA VAL A 291 29.10 11.58 -10.12
C VAL A 291 30.27 11.35 -11.10
N GLY A 292 30.15 11.85 -12.33
CA GLY A 292 31.20 11.77 -13.35
C GLY A 292 32.43 12.62 -13.01
N LYS A 293 33.56 12.34 -13.71
CA LYS A 293 34.83 13.05 -13.48
C LYS A 293 34.73 14.57 -13.64
N GLU A 294 33.99 15.03 -14.61
CA GLU A 294 33.76 16.47 -14.87
C GLU A 294 33.03 17.15 -13.70
N LYS A 295 31.97 16.49 -13.19
CA LYS A 295 31.23 17.00 -12.04
C LYS A 295 32.06 16.98 -10.76
N LEU A 296 32.92 15.98 -10.58
CA LEU A 296 33.87 15.95 -9.44
C LEU A 296 34.84 17.12 -9.49
N ALA A 297 35.37 17.48 -10.69
CA ALA A 297 36.22 18.64 -10.86
C ALA A 297 35.50 19.94 -10.56
N GLU A 298 34.25 20.11 -11.04
CA GLU A 298 33.37 21.25 -10.74
C GLU A 298 33.16 21.40 -9.23
N LEU A 299 32.83 20.29 -8.54
CA LEU A 299 32.63 20.28 -7.09
C LEU A 299 33.90 20.67 -6.32
N ALA A 300 35.08 20.21 -6.77
CA ALA A 300 36.35 20.58 -6.17
C ALA A 300 36.62 22.09 -6.32
N ALA A 301 36.42 22.64 -7.51
CA ALA A 301 36.57 24.07 -7.74
C ALA A 301 35.60 24.93 -6.93
N ALA A 302 34.33 24.49 -6.85
CA ALA A 302 33.32 25.17 -6.02
C ALA A 302 33.69 25.13 -4.52
N LYS A 303 34.19 23.98 -4.02
CA LYS A 303 34.68 23.87 -2.65
C LYS A 303 35.80 24.84 -2.35
N GLU A 304 36.81 24.94 -3.23
CA GLU A 304 37.90 25.90 -3.03
C GLU A 304 37.41 27.37 -2.99
N LYS A 305 36.44 27.72 -3.86
CA LYS A 305 35.83 29.06 -3.86
C LYS A 305 35.10 29.37 -2.54
N LEU A 306 34.33 28.40 -2.03
CA LEU A 306 33.59 28.55 -0.77
C LEU A 306 34.52 28.63 0.44
N LEU A 307 35.68 27.97 0.43
CA LEU A 307 36.65 28.04 1.52
C LEU A 307 37.45 29.36 1.55
N LYS A 308 37.45 30.16 0.44
CA LYS A 308 38.13 31.45 0.33
C LYS A 308 37.17 32.63 0.52
N SER A 309 35.85 32.41 0.58
CA SER A 309 34.81 33.43 0.86
C SER A 309 34.50 33.48 2.35
#